data_b693789a0c095b4a5d139e3d08d23ef4
#
_entry.id   b693789a0c095b4a5d139e3d08d23ef4
#
_cell.length_a   1.000
_cell.length_b   1.000
_cell.length_c   1.000
_cell.angle_alpha   90.00
_cell.angle_beta   90.00
_cell.angle_gamma   90.00
#
_symmetry.space_group_name_H-M   'P 1'
#
loop_
_entity.id
_entity.type
_entity.pdbx_description
1 polymer ?
#
loop_
_entity_poly.entity_id
_entity_poly.type
_entity_poly.pdbx_seq_one_letter_code
_entity_poly.pdbx_strand_id
1 'polypeptide(L)'
;MYNKIILAGNLTRDIEVRYTQSGSAIGNTAIATSRKFKSQTGEQKEEVLFVDITFFGRTAEIANQYLRKGSKVLVDGRLKLDQWTAQDGSKRSKHSVTVENLQMLGSKDEAALMGGNGYSQQGGTSYDAPAKNNYSQPASSAPAAAPQQPASSIPEIDINEDEIPF
;
A
#
# COMPACT_ATOMS: atom_id res chain seq x y z
N MET A 1 24.69 15.48 -13.98
CA MET A 1 24.03 14.20 -14.29
C MET A 1 23.06 13.87 -13.18
N TYR A 2 21.87 13.34 -13.49
CA TYR A 2 20.81 13.05 -12.53
C TYR A 2 20.28 11.62 -12.75
N ASN A 3 20.13 10.84 -11.67
CA ASN A 3 19.61 9.48 -11.72
C ASN A 3 18.62 9.33 -10.56
N LYS A 4 17.33 9.41 -10.86
CA LYS A 4 16.26 9.28 -9.88
C LYS A 4 15.11 8.47 -10.48
N ILE A 5 14.56 7.55 -9.71
CA ILE A 5 13.41 6.75 -10.07
C ILE A 5 12.41 6.74 -8.92
N ILE A 6 11.14 6.84 -9.24
CA ILE A 6 10.04 6.77 -8.29
C ILE A 6 9.09 5.67 -8.75
N LEU A 7 8.81 4.70 -7.87
CA LEU A 7 7.92 3.58 -8.15
C LEU A 7 6.88 3.46 -7.04
N ALA A 8 5.62 3.30 -7.45
CA ALA A 8 4.53 2.95 -6.55
C ALA A 8 3.94 1.60 -6.97
N GLY A 9 3.78 0.68 -6.03
CA GLY A 9 3.29 -0.66 -6.34
C GLY A 9 3.25 -1.56 -5.13
N ASN A 10 3.17 -2.86 -5.37
CA ASN A 10 3.06 -3.86 -4.32
C ASN A 10 4.33 -4.72 -4.26
N LEU A 11 4.76 -5.08 -3.05
CA LEU A 11 5.87 -6.02 -2.88
C LEU A 11 5.47 -7.41 -3.37
N THR A 12 6.33 -8.05 -4.17
CA THR A 12 6.06 -9.36 -4.77
C THR A 12 6.45 -10.53 -3.87
N ARG A 13 7.35 -10.26 -2.92
CA ARG A 13 7.86 -11.22 -1.94
C ARG A 13 8.21 -10.49 -0.64
N ASP A 14 8.41 -11.26 0.42
CA ASP A 14 8.92 -10.73 1.68
C ASP A 14 10.34 -10.19 1.51
N ILE A 15 10.74 -9.33 2.42
CA ILE A 15 12.06 -8.69 2.38
C ILE A 15 13.07 -9.63 2.99
N GLU A 16 14.07 -10.04 2.20
CA GLU A 16 15.20 -10.81 2.68
C GLU A 16 16.26 -9.87 3.24
N VAL A 17 16.47 -9.91 4.55
CA VAL A 17 17.50 -9.08 5.21
C VAL A 17 18.78 -9.89 5.41
N ARG A 18 19.89 -9.29 5.02
CA ARG A 18 21.26 -9.78 5.28
C ARG A 18 22.04 -8.67 5.96
N TYR A 19 22.96 -9.05 6.81
CA TYR A 19 23.86 -8.12 7.48
C TYR A 19 25.26 -8.20 6.88
N THR A 20 25.86 -7.05 6.62
CA THR A 20 27.25 -6.96 6.20
C THR A 20 28.17 -7.23 7.38
N GLN A 21 29.45 -7.45 7.12
CA GLN A 21 30.47 -7.59 8.18
C GLN A 21 30.55 -6.35 9.08
N SER A 22 30.19 -5.18 8.55
CA SER A 22 30.11 -3.91 9.32
C SER A 22 28.81 -3.77 10.13
N GLY A 23 27.93 -4.77 10.13
CA GLY A 23 26.65 -4.76 10.86
C GLY A 23 25.52 -3.98 10.17
N SER A 24 25.72 -3.46 8.96
CA SER A 24 24.67 -2.76 8.21
C SER A 24 23.69 -3.75 7.59
N ALA A 25 22.39 -3.52 7.78
CA ALA A 25 21.34 -4.31 7.16
C ALA A 25 21.21 -4.01 5.66
N ILE A 26 21.00 -5.05 4.85
CA ILE A 26 20.66 -4.96 3.43
C ILE A 26 19.40 -5.79 3.21
N GLY A 27 18.31 -5.14 2.79
CA GLY A 27 17.03 -5.79 2.50
C GLY A 27 16.78 -5.87 1.00
N ASN A 28 16.54 -7.07 0.48
CA ASN A 28 16.26 -7.31 -0.93
C ASN A 28 14.83 -7.81 -1.11
N THR A 29 14.12 -7.22 -2.06
CA THR A 29 12.79 -7.65 -2.49
C THR A 29 12.53 -7.20 -3.92
N ALA A 30 11.30 -7.33 -4.41
CA ALA A 30 10.89 -6.79 -5.69
C ALA A 30 9.53 -6.11 -5.58
N ILE A 31 9.33 -5.07 -6.38
CA ILE A 31 8.08 -4.32 -6.50
C ILE A 31 7.43 -4.62 -7.86
N ALA A 32 6.12 -4.85 -7.84
CA ALA A 32 5.29 -4.92 -9.03
C ALA A 32 4.52 -3.61 -9.18
N THR A 33 4.64 -2.97 -10.33
CA THR A 33 3.85 -1.81 -10.71
C THR A 33 3.01 -2.15 -11.92
N SER A 34 1.76 -1.69 -11.97
CA SER A 34 0.88 -1.91 -13.13
C SER A 34 0.39 -0.59 -13.71
N ARG A 35 0.29 -0.54 -15.03
CA ARG A 35 -0.24 0.58 -15.79
C ARG A 35 -1.34 0.07 -16.71
N LYS A 36 -2.53 0.67 -16.61
CA LYS A 36 -3.64 0.41 -17.51
C LYS A 36 -3.74 1.54 -18.54
N PHE A 37 -3.85 1.19 -19.81
CA PHE A 37 -4.00 2.14 -20.89
C PHE A 37 -4.92 1.60 -21.99
N LYS A 38 -5.56 2.51 -22.74
CA LYS A 38 -6.32 2.17 -23.94
C LYS A 38 -5.40 2.14 -25.14
N SER A 39 -5.45 1.04 -25.90
CA SER A 39 -4.81 0.94 -27.21
C SER A 39 -5.53 1.84 -28.22
N GLN A 40 -4.88 2.18 -29.34
CA GLN A 40 -5.50 2.89 -30.47
C GLN A 40 -6.73 2.16 -31.04
N THR A 41 -6.80 0.85 -30.84
CA THR A 41 -7.96 0.01 -31.20
C THR A 41 -9.13 0.05 -30.18
N GLY A 42 -8.99 0.83 -29.09
CA GLY A 42 -9.99 0.95 -28.03
C GLY A 42 -9.94 -0.14 -26.96
N GLU A 43 -9.06 -1.13 -27.10
CA GLU A 43 -8.89 -2.21 -26.13
C GLU A 43 -8.16 -1.72 -24.88
N GLN A 44 -8.59 -2.13 -23.69
CA GLN A 44 -7.86 -1.90 -22.45
C GLN A 44 -6.71 -2.90 -22.35
N LYS A 45 -5.49 -2.39 -22.21
CA LYS A 45 -4.28 -3.18 -21.97
C LYS A 45 -3.70 -2.87 -20.60
N GLU A 46 -3.16 -3.90 -19.95
CA GLU A 46 -2.44 -3.78 -18.69
C GLU A 46 -0.98 -4.21 -18.91
N GLU A 47 -0.07 -3.37 -18.49
CA GLU A 47 1.36 -3.63 -18.47
C GLU A 47 1.82 -3.73 -17.04
N VAL A 48 2.48 -4.84 -16.69
CA VAL A 48 3.03 -5.07 -15.34
C VAL A 48 4.54 -5.08 -15.43
N LEU A 49 5.17 -4.25 -14.61
CA LEU A 49 6.61 -4.16 -14.48
C LEU A 49 7.03 -4.72 -13.12
N PHE A 50 8.03 -5.62 -13.14
CA PHE A 50 8.69 -6.16 -11.94
C PHE A 50 10.09 -5.61 -11.84
N VAL A 51 10.42 -4.98 -10.71
CA VAL A 51 11.74 -4.38 -10.48
C VAL A 51 12.26 -4.84 -9.13
N ASP A 52 13.53 -5.32 -9.11
CA ASP A 52 14.21 -5.61 -7.85
C ASP A 52 14.63 -4.31 -7.17
N ILE A 53 14.36 -4.24 -5.88
CA ILE A 53 14.68 -3.09 -5.03
C ILE A 53 15.52 -3.54 -3.85
N THR A 54 16.47 -2.68 -3.46
CA THR A 54 17.37 -2.92 -2.33
C THR A 54 17.28 -1.77 -1.35
N PHE A 55 17.02 -2.10 -0.08
CA PHE A 55 17.04 -1.18 1.05
C PHE A 55 18.36 -1.31 1.80
N PHE A 56 18.84 -0.23 2.39
CA PHE A 56 20.08 -0.21 3.16
C PHE A 56 19.85 0.34 4.58
N GLY A 57 20.63 -0.17 5.54
CA GLY A 57 20.67 0.28 6.91
C GLY A 57 19.31 0.24 7.59
N ARG A 58 18.98 1.30 8.31
CA ARG A 58 17.73 1.40 9.08
C ARG A 58 16.46 1.25 8.23
N THR A 59 16.49 1.70 6.99
CA THR A 59 15.34 1.54 6.09
C THR A 59 15.05 0.07 5.78
N ALA A 60 16.10 -0.77 5.67
CA ALA A 60 15.94 -2.21 5.48
C ALA A 60 15.30 -2.89 6.71
N GLU A 61 15.70 -2.49 7.92
CA GLU A 61 15.14 -3.02 9.16
C GLU A 61 13.67 -2.63 9.33
N ILE A 62 13.34 -1.34 9.13
CA ILE A 62 11.97 -0.83 9.19
C ILE A 62 11.11 -1.54 8.15
N ALA A 63 11.58 -1.62 6.90
CA ALA A 63 10.85 -2.27 5.83
C ALA A 63 10.56 -3.75 6.16
N ASN A 64 11.56 -4.49 6.67
CA ASN A 64 11.37 -5.89 7.07
C ASN A 64 10.41 -6.06 8.26
N GLN A 65 10.39 -5.10 9.19
CA GLN A 65 9.52 -5.17 10.36
C GLN A 65 8.04 -4.96 9.99
N TYR A 66 7.75 -4.00 9.12
CA TYR A 66 6.39 -3.53 8.85
C TYR A 66 5.81 -3.99 7.52
N LEU A 67 6.64 -4.39 6.55
CA LEU A 67 6.18 -4.77 5.22
C LEU A 67 6.25 -6.28 5.01
N ARG A 68 5.29 -6.78 4.24
CA ARG A 68 5.19 -8.19 3.81
C ARG A 68 4.90 -8.23 2.31
N LYS A 69 4.98 -9.43 1.74
CA LYS A 69 4.48 -9.67 0.38
C LYS A 69 3.07 -9.08 0.22
N GLY A 70 2.85 -8.33 -0.84
CA GLY A 70 1.58 -7.66 -1.13
C GLY A 70 1.45 -6.25 -0.55
N SER A 71 2.31 -5.83 0.39
CA SER A 71 2.26 -4.48 0.95
C SER A 71 2.43 -3.42 -0.14
N LYS A 72 1.58 -2.41 -0.12
CA LYS A 72 1.62 -1.28 -1.06
C LYS A 72 2.58 -0.21 -0.57
N VAL A 73 3.52 0.14 -1.42
CA VAL A 73 4.60 1.08 -1.08
C VAL A 73 4.88 2.05 -2.22
N LEU A 74 5.39 3.22 -1.87
CA LEU A 74 6.06 4.13 -2.79
C LEU A 74 7.53 4.17 -2.39
N VAL A 75 8.40 3.94 -3.35
CA VAL A 75 9.85 4.03 -3.16
C VAL A 75 10.42 5.04 -4.13
N ASP A 76 11.37 5.82 -3.66
CA ASP A 76 12.22 6.63 -4.51
C ASP A 76 13.69 6.24 -4.31
N GLY A 77 14.47 6.36 -5.36
CA GLY A 77 15.86 5.94 -5.31
C GLY A 77 16.60 6.15 -6.62
N ARG A 78 17.65 5.39 -6.81
CA ARG A 78 18.49 5.42 -8.00
C ARG A 78 18.47 4.08 -8.73
N LEU A 79 18.42 4.13 -10.04
CA LEU A 79 18.58 2.96 -10.90
C LEU A 79 20.06 2.54 -10.88
N LYS A 80 20.31 1.25 -10.63
CA LYS A 80 21.62 0.63 -10.61
C LYS A 80 21.69 -0.47 -11.67
N LEU A 81 22.79 -0.55 -12.38
CA LEU A 81 23.10 -1.66 -13.27
C LEU A 81 24.04 -2.63 -12.54
N ASP A 82 23.56 -3.83 -12.29
CA ASP A 82 24.35 -4.93 -11.78
C ASP A 82 24.83 -5.80 -12.96
N GLN A 83 26.13 -6.06 -13.05
CA GLN A 83 26.73 -6.88 -14.08
C GLN A 83 27.54 -8.01 -13.47
N TRP A 84 27.40 -9.20 -13.99
CA TRP A 84 28.18 -10.36 -13.55
C TRP A 84 28.46 -11.32 -14.71
N THR A 85 29.47 -12.14 -14.53
CA THR A 85 29.74 -13.24 -15.44
C THR A 85 29.11 -14.51 -14.86
N ALA A 86 28.22 -15.14 -15.63
CA ALA A 86 27.59 -16.40 -15.24
C ALA A 86 28.59 -17.56 -15.32
N GLN A 87 28.25 -18.71 -14.76
CA GLN A 87 29.11 -19.90 -14.74
C GLN A 87 29.42 -20.45 -16.14
N ASP A 88 28.58 -20.14 -17.13
CA ASP A 88 28.75 -20.47 -18.54
C ASP A 88 29.68 -19.49 -19.28
N GLY A 89 30.29 -18.52 -18.57
CA GLY A 89 31.14 -17.47 -19.13
C GLY A 89 30.38 -16.31 -19.80
N SER A 90 29.05 -16.36 -19.87
CA SER A 90 28.25 -15.28 -20.44
C SER A 90 28.21 -14.06 -19.53
N LYS A 91 28.32 -12.85 -20.12
CA LYS A 91 28.10 -11.58 -19.40
C LYS A 91 26.60 -11.35 -19.26
N ARG A 92 26.14 -11.16 -18.05
CA ARG A 92 24.74 -10.86 -17.73
C ARG A 92 24.64 -9.54 -17.02
N SER A 93 23.51 -8.84 -17.21
CA SER A 93 23.23 -7.59 -16.55
C SER A 93 21.78 -7.55 -16.10
N LYS A 94 21.55 -6.82 -15.02
CA LYS A 94 20.23 -6.60 -14.43
C LYS A 94 20.13 -5.19 -13.90
N HIS A 95 18.98 -4.57 -14.10
CA HIS A 95 18.67 -3.29 -13.47
C HIS A 95 17.99 -3.55 -12.13
N SER A 96 18.44 -2.85 -11.11
CA SER A 96 17.85 -2.83 -9.77
C SER A 96 17.72 -1.39 -9.29
N VAL A 97 16.92 -1.17 -8.26
CA VAL A 97 16.75 0.17 -7.66
C VAL A 97 17.32 0.17 -6.25
N THR A 98 18.28 1.04 -6.02
CA THR A 98 18.74 1.37 -4.67
C THR A 98 17.77 2.38 -4.08
N VAL A 99 17.03 1.97 -3.05
CA VAL A 99 16.02 2.81 -2.41
C VAL A 99 16.68 3.82 -1.47
N GLU A 100 16.29 5.08 -1.61
CA GLU A 100 16.70 6.19 -0.76
C GLU A 100 15.61 6.53 0.26
N ASN A 101 14.35 6.61 -0.21
CA ASN A 101 13.19 6.85 0.65
C ASN A 101 12.10 5.81 0.41
N LEU A 102 11.39 5.48 1.48
CA LEU A 102 10.28 4.51 1.50
C LEU A 102 9.08 5.17 2.15
N GLN A 103 7.94 5.10 1.46
CA GLN A 103 6.62 5.48 1.98
C GLN A 103 5.69 4.27 1.95
N MET A 104 5.11 3.91 3.08
CA MET A 104 4.09 2.88 3.16
C MET A 104 2.75 3.50 2.76
N LEU A 105 2.06 2.89 1.79
CA LEU A 105 0.79 3.39 1.25
C LEU A 105 -0.42 2.54 1.71
N GLY A 106 -0.19 1.44 2.43
CA GLY A 106 -1.24 0.60 3.01
C GLY A 106 -1.85 1.25 4.26
N SER A 107 -3.17 1.06 4.46
CA SER A 107 -3.81 1.42 5.71
C SER A 107 -3.35 0.47 6.82
N LYS A 108 -3.32 0.98 8.07
CA LYS A 108 -2.90 0.20 9.24
C LYS A 108 -3.74 -1.06 9.46
N ASP A 109 -4.98 -1.04 8.97
CA ASP A 109 -5.94 -2.14 9.07
C ASP A 109 -5.66 -3.28 8.07
N GLU A 110 -5.10 -2.98 6.91
CA GLU A 110 -4.75 -3.98 5.90
C GLU A 110 -3.50 -4.79 6.30
N ALA A 111 -2.57 -4.16 7.02
CA ALA A 111 -1.41 -4.84 7.61
C ALA A 111 -1.81 -5.80 8.75
N ALA A 112 -2.87 -5.50 9.50
CA ALA A 112 -3.39 -6.34 10.57
C ALA A 112 -4.15 -7.57 10.03
N LEU A 113 -4.80 -7.45 8.87
CA LEU A 113 -5.53 -8.56 8.24
C LEU A 113 -4.62 -9.59 7.56
N MET A 114 -3.41 -9.19 7.11
CA MET A 114 -2.44 -10.11 6.51
C MET A 114 -1.49 -10.77 7.53
N GLY A 115 -1.45 -10.27 8.79
CA GLY A 115 -0.61 -10.80 9.87
C GLY A 115 -1.33 -11.69 10.90
N GLY A 116 -2.61 -11.96 10.70
CA GLY A 116 -3.45 -12.66 11.66
C GLY A 116 -3.35 -14.18 11.61
N ASN A 117 -2.31 -14.76 12.18
CA ASN A 117 -2.38 -16.13 12.67
C ASN A 117 -2.19 -16.12 14.20
N GLY A 118 -3.30 -16.26 14.88
CA GLY A 118 -3.49 -16.90 16.16
C GLY A 118 -2.71 -16.42 17.38
N TYR A 119 -3.39 -15.65 18.24
CA TYR A 119 -3.41 -15.94 19.68
C TYR A 119 -4.77 -15.57 20.24
N SER A 120 -5.60 -16.59 20.35
CA SER A 120 -6.73 -16.59 21.28
C SER A 120 -6.14 -16.55 22.68
N GLN A 121 -6.18 -15.43 23.36
CA GLN A 121 -6.00 -15.43 24.82
C GLN A 121 -7.35 -15.25 25.48
N GLN A 122 -7.88 -16.39 25.84
CA GLN A 122 -8.94 -16.60 26.83
C GLN A 122 -8.43 -16.10 28.18
N GLY A 123 -9.06 -15.10 28.71
CA GLY A 123 -8.81 -14.60 30.05
C GLY A 123 -10.09 -13.95 30.55
N GLY A 124 -10.98 -14.79 31.10
CA GLY A 124 -12.15 -14.34 31.82
C GLY A 124 -11.79 -13.72 33.15
N THR A 125 -12.47 -12.65 33.51
CA THR A 125 -12.82 -12.36 34.91
C THR A 125 -14.21 -11.74 34.94
N SER A 126 -15.11 -12.57 35.43
CA SER A 126 -16.43 -12.21 35.86
C SER A 126 -16.34 -11.26 37.07
N TYR A 127 -17.05 -10.17 37.04
CA TYR A 127 -17.55 -9.52 38.23
C TYR A 127 -19.06 -9.37 38.14
N ASP A 128 -19.65 -9.89 39.19
CA ASP A 128 -21.00 -10.09 39.58
C ASP A 128 -21.89 -8.82 39.51
N ALA A 129 -23.17 -9.04 39.20
CA ALA A 129 -24.25 -8.08 39.25
C ALA A 129 -24.70 -7.80 40.70
N PRO A 130 -25.52 -6.74 40.94
CA PRO A 130 -26.94 -7.05 41.14
C PRO A 130 -27.95 -6.05 40.55
N ALA A 131 -28.94 -6.62 39.96
CA ALA A 131 -30.40 -6.52 40.02
C ALA A 131 -31.12 -5.19 40.30
N LYS A 132 -32.17 -5.02 39.45
CA LYS A 132 -33.52 -4.43 39.68
C LYS A 132 -33.67 -2.93 39.48
N ASN A 133 -34.42 -2.51 38.45
CA ASN A 133 -35.83 -2.22 38.65
C ASN A 133 -36.59 -2.04 37.33
N ASN A 134 -37.72 -2.72 37.33
CA ASN A 134 -38.80 -2.75 36.38
C ASN A 134 -39.66 -1.48 36.52
N TYR A 135 -39.96 -0.76 35.43
CA TYR A 135 -41.20 0.01 35.30
C TYR A 135 -41.71 0.02 33.87
N SER A 136 -42.94 -0.35 33.77
CA SER A 136 -43.95 -0.55 32.78
C SER A 136 -44.01 0.50 31.63
N GLN A 137 -44.33 0.00 30.45
CA GLN A 137 -45.03 0.72 29.37
C GLN A 137 -46.42 1.23 29.83
N PRO A 138 -46.94 2.28 29.21
CA PRO A 138 -47.91 2.01 28.16
C PRO A 138 -47.82 2.89 26.88
N ALA A 139 -48.51 2.39 25.91
CA ALA A 139 -48.66 2.73 24.53
C ALA A 139 -49.21 4.13 24.20
N SER A 140 -48.96 4.52 23.00
CA SER A 140 -49.80 5.11 21.93
C SER A 140 -49.33 6.48 21.40
N SER A 141 -49.05 6.55 20.17
CA SER A 141 -49.72 7.21 19.08
C SER A 141 -48.73 7.71 17.98
N ALA A 142 -49.00 7.32 16.77
CA ALA A 142 -48.40 7.78 15.50
C ALA A 142 -49.02 9.15 15.10
N PRO A 143 -48.67 9.74 13.95
CA PRO A 143 -47.41 10.01 13.29
C PRO A 143 -47.23 11.52 13.02
N ALA A 144 -46.02 12.02 12.89
CA ALA A 144 -45.78 13.37 12.37
C ALA A 144 -44.59 13.39 11.42
N ALA A 145 -44.93 13.76 10.23
CA ALA A 145 -44.19 14.36 9.11
C ALA A 145 -42.65 14.46 9.18
N ALA A 146 -42.05 13.90 8.14
CA ALA A 146 -40.67 14.12 7.76
C ALA A 146 -40.41 15.59 7.34
N PRO A 147 -39.30 16.21 7.75
CA PRO A 147 -38.88 17.47 7.13
C PRO A 147 -38.09 17.12 5.85
N GLN A 148 -38.53 17.72 4.76
CA GLN A 148 -37.88 17.74 3.46
C GLN A 148 -36.52 18.46 3.60
N GLN A 149 -35.44 17.80 3.20
CA GLN A 149 -34.14 18.40 2.97
C GLN A 149 -34.23 19.31 1.73
N PRO A 150 -33.69 20.54 1.76
CA PRO A 150 -33.55 21.33 0.56
C PRO A 150 -32.45 20.74 -0.33
N ALA A 151 -32.80 20.51 -1.59
CA ALA A 151 -31.87 20.13 -2.65
C ALA A 151 -30.80 21.23 -2.78
N SER A 152 -29.55 20.89 -2.45
CA SER A 152 -28.41 21.73 -2.78
C SER A 152 -28.21 21.66 -4.31
N SER A 153 -28.56 22.74 -4.99
CA SER A 153 -28.21 22.98 -6.38
C SER A 153 -26.69 23.08 -6.50
N ILE A 154 -26.08 22.08 -7.14
CA ILE A 154 -24.68 22.13 -7.57
C ILE A 154 -24.64 23.12 -8.74
N PRO A 155 -23.83 24.20 -8.72
CA PRO A 155 -23.68 25.04 -9.88
C PRO A 155 -23.01 24.25 -11.01
N GLU A 156 -23.69 24.15 -12.14
CA GLU A 156 -23.17 23.60 -13.38
C GLU A 156 -22.11 24.59 -13.91
N ILE A 157 -20.84 24.16 -13.94
CA ILE A 157 -19.76 24.97 -14.49
C ILE A 157 -19.72 24.70 -15.99
N ASP A 158 -20.20 25.67 -16.75
CA ASP A 158 -20.11 25.68 -18.21
C ASP A 158 -18.65 25.99 -18.60
N ILE A 159 -17.89 24.98 -19.02
CA ILE A 159 -16.53 25.14 -19.49
C ILE A 159 -16.59 25.36 -21.01
N ASN A 160 -16.47 26.61 -21.44
CA ASN A 160 -16.27 26.92 -22.85
C ASN A 160 -14.91 26.40 -23.30
N GLU A 161 -14.90 25.50 -24.28
CA GLU A 161 -13.71 24.83 -24.82
C GLU A 161 -12.78 25.75 -25.62
N ASP A 162 -13.10 27.03 -25.78
CA ASP A 162 -12.37 27.98 -26.63
C ASP A 162 -11.29 28.83 -25.91
N GLU A 163 -11.04 28.61 -24.60
CA GLU A 163 -10.05 29.41 -23.85
C GLU A 163 -8.90 28.60 -23.24
N ILE A 164 -8.33 27.66 -23.99
CA ILE A 164 -7.06 27.05 -23.61
C ILE A 164 -5.96 27.61 -24.52
N PRO A 165 -5.15 28.57 -24.06
CA PRO A 165 -3.95 29.00 -24.84
C PRO A 165 -2.87 27.94 -24.71
N PHE A 166 -2.40 27.46 -25.85
CA PHE A 166 -1.21 26.62 -25.97
C PHE A 166 0.05 27.47 -25.94
#